data_9d3548771312434ab7e1d7a7f469f525
#
_entry.id   9d3548771312434ab7e1d7a7f469f525
#
_cell.length_a   1.000
_cell.length_b   1.000
_cell.length_c   1.000
_cell.angle_alpha   90.00
_cell.angle_beta   90.00
_cell.angle_gamma   90.00
#
_symmetry.space_group_name_H-M   'P 1'
#
loop_
_entity.id
_entity.type
_entity.pdbx_description
1 polymer ?
#
loop_
_entity_poly.entity_id
_entity_poly.type
_entity_poly.pdbx_seq_one_letter_code
_entity_poly.pdbx_strand_id
1 'polypeptide(L)'
;MRPEGRVVVVMPAYKAARTLERTVSAIPREWVDEVLLVDDNSPDGTLDVARELDIKVLALPHNVGYGGNQQTCYLQALQEQADAVVMLHPDGQYEPEIIPRLVAPILSGEADFVMGSRMAAAREGGMPLWKRIGNRALTSMENAIVGTDLSELHSGYRAFSRRLLEGVPFLRNSDDFVFDSEMLMQASYFGFRIVEVPARSRYFADASSVDLRTSVVYGVKTLWVALRLVLHRSGFIRSKKFQP
;
A
#
# COMPACT_ATOMS: atom_id res chain seq x y z
N MET A 1 -0.77 24.84 6.48
CA MET A 1 0.60 24.64 7.02
C MET A 1 0.75 23.14 7.23
N ARG A 2 1.86 22.52 6.78
CA ARG A 2 2.13 21.10 6.99
C ARG A 2 2.36 20.87 8.51
N PRO A 3 1.73 19.84 9.14
CA PRO A 3 2.07 19.45 10.50
C PRO A 3 3.52 18.98 10.60
N GLU A 4 4.10 19.06 11.79
CA GLU A 4 5.47 18.56 12.06
C GLU A 4 5.52 17.03 11.88
N GLY A 5 6.67 16.54 11.39
CA GLY A 5 6.95 15.13 11.20
C GLY A 5 7.63 14.85 9.86
N ARG A 6 8.48 13.81 9.83
CA ARG A 6 9.21 13.38 8.64
C ARG A 6 8.35 12.46 7.78
N VAL A 7 8.11 12.84 6.54
CA VAL A 7 7.33 12.08 5.55
C VAL A 7 8.27 11.44 4.53
N VAL A 8 8.21 10.11 4.45
CA VAL A 8 8.96 9.34 3.45
C VAL A 8 7.97 8.67 2.49
N VAL A 9 8.14 8.92 1.19
CA VAL A 9 7.43 8.20 0.14
C VAL A 9 8.29 7.00 -0.26
N VAL A 10 7.72 5.81 -0.19
CA VAL A 10 8.37 4.58 -0.64
C VAL A 10 7.72 4.07 -1.92
N MET A 11 8.55 3.66 -2.88
CA MET A 11 8.13 3.25 -4.21
C MET A 11 8.68 1.85 -4.51
N PRO A 12 7.91 0.76 -4.31
CA PRO A 12 8.31 -0.57 -4.75
C PRO A 12 8.23 -0.61 -6.28
N ALA A 13 9.35 -0.83 -6.95
CA ALA A 13 9.46 -0.78 -8.40
C ALA A 13 9.79 -2.15 -9.00
N TYR A 14 9.04 -2.53 -10.03
CA TYR A 14 9.36 -3.63 -10.94
C TYR A 14 8.83 -3.31 -12.33
N LYS A 15 9.72 -3.15 -13.31
CA LYS A 15 9.40 -2.77 -14.71
C LYS A 15 8.64 -1.44 -14.81
N ALA A 16 9.16 -0.40 -14.17
CA ALA A 16 8.53 0.91 -14.08
C ALA A 16 9.19 2.00 -14.94
N ALA A 17 10.15 1.67 -15.80
CA ALA A 17 10.95 2.65 -16.56
C ALA A 17 10.10 3.69 -17.30
N ARG A 18 8.91 3.31 -17.81
CA ARG A 18 8.05 4.21 -18.61
C ARG A 18 7.26 5.22 -17.79
N THR A 19 7.04 4.96 -16.51
CA THR A 19 6.10 5.73 -15.69
C THR A 19 6.77 6.41 -14.51
N LEU A 20 7.97 5.96 -14.13
CA LEU A 20 8.68 6.37 -12.92
C LEU A 20 8.93 7.89 -12.89
N GLU A 21 9.55 8.46 -13.93
CA GLU A 21 9.88 9.88 -13.98
C GLU A 21 8.64 10.77 -13.80
N ARG A 22 7.56 10.46 -14.53
CA ARG A 22 6.30 11.19 -14.40
C ARG A 22 5.71 11.09 -13.00
N THR A 23 5.77 9.91 -12.38
CA THR A 23 5.22 9.69 -11.04
C THR A 23 6.03 10.47 -10.01
N VAL A 24 7.36 10.44 -10.08
CA VAL A 24 8.26 11.16 -9.17
C VAL A 24 8.09 12.68 -9.32
N SER A 25 7.98 13.17 -10.57
CA SER A 25 7.81 14.60 -10.84
C SER A 25 6.50 15.19 -10.33
N ALA A 26 5.47 14.36 -10.13
CA ALA A 26 4.18 14.78 -9.60
C ALA A 26 4.11 14.76 -8.07
N ILE A 27 5.14 14.30 -7.37
CA ILE A 27 5.17 14.27 -5.90
C ILE A 27 5.26 15.71 -5.36
N PRO A 28 4.35 16.13 -4.45
CA PRO A 28 4.38 17.46 -3.83
C PRO A 28 5.53 17.56 -2.84
N ARG A 29 6.68 18.06 -3.31
CA ARG A 29 7.95 18.09 -2.57
C ARG A 29 7.87 18.88 -1.26
N GLU A 30 6.97 19.83 -1.14
CA GLU A 30 6.76 20.60 0.10
C GLU A 30 6.12 19.77 1.23
N TRP A 31 5.59 18.59 0.89
CA TRP A 31 4.99 17.64 1.85
C TRP A 31 5.84 16.40 2.11
N VAL A 32 6.92 16.20 1.35
CA VAL A 32 7.71 14.97 1.35
C VAL A 32 9.17 15.30 1.63
N ASP A 33 9.74 14.70 2.67
CA ASP A 33 11.14 14.91 3.07
C ASP A 33 12.09 14.00 2.31
N GLU A 34 11.62 12.80 1.91
CA GLU A 34 12.43 11.80 1.23
C GLU A 34 11.57 10.96 0.28
N VAL A 35 12.11 10.63 -0.87
CA VAL A 35 11.54 9.63 -1.80
C VAL A 35 12.52 8.49 -1.94
N LEU A 36 12.09 7.28 -1.62
CA LEU A 36 12.89 6.06 -1.66
C LEU A 36 12.28 5.07 -2.64
N LEU A 37 13.01 4.71 -3.68
CA LEU A 37 12.66 3.64 -4.60
C LEU A 37 13.42 2.37 -4.24
N VAL A 38 12.69 1.25 -4.14
CA VAL A 38 13.28 -0.09 -4.02
C VAL A 38 13.01 -0.85 -5.31
N ASP A 39 14.06 -1.07 -6.10
CA ASP A 39 13.97 -1.81 -7.35
C ASP A 39 14.08 -3.32 -7.11
N ASP A 40 13.04 -4.06 -7.46
CA ASP A 40 12.92 -5.52 -7.29
C ASP A 40 13.62 -6.30 -8.42
N ASN A 41 14.85 -5.91 -8.73
CA ASN A 41 15.65 -6.50 -9.81
C ASN A 41 14.95 -6.41 -11.17
N SER A 42 14.55 -5.21 -11.56
CA SER A 42 13.88 -4.94 -12.82
C SER A 42 14.79 -5.28 -14.02
N PRO A 43 14.29 -6.03 -15.02
CA PRO A 43 15.06 -6.37 -16.22
C PRO A 43 15.03 -5.27 -17.30
N ASP A 44 14.26 -4.19 -17.08
CA ASP A 44 14.16 -3.02 -17.97
C ASP A 44 15.05 -1.86 -17.46
N GLY A 45 14.96 -0.70 -18.05
CA GLY A 45 15.71 0.49 -17.65
C GLY A 45 15.24 1.19 -16.36
N THR A 46 14.44 0.57 -15.51
CA THR A 46 13.88 1.19 -14.29
C THR A 46 14.98 1.75 -13.40
N LEU A 47 16.05 0.98 -13.16
CA LEU A 47 17.15 1.40 -12.30
C LEU A 47 17.95 2.57 -12.89
N ASP A 48 18.12 2.60 -14.21
CA ASP A 48 18.86 3.68 -14.89
C ASP A 48 18.05 4.98 -14.81
N VAL A 49 16.74 4.93 -15.10
CA VAL A 49 15.85 6.09 -14.93
C VAL A 49 15.85 6.56 -13.47
N ALA A 50 15.80 5.65 -12.51
CA ALA A 50 15.76 5.99 -11.08
C ALA A 50 17.02 6.75 -10.63
N ARG A 51 18.20 6.39 -11.15
CA ARG A 51 19.48 7.04 -10.82
C ARG A 51 19.60 8.47 -11.36
N GLU A 52 18.84 8.82 -12.39
CA GLU A 52 18.81 10.17 -12.95
C GLU A 52 17.86 11.11 -12.18
N LEU A 53 17.03 10.54 -11.29
CA LEU A 53 16.08 11.30 -10.49
C LEU A 53 16.70 11.66 -9.11
N ASP A 54 16.27 12.79 -8.56
CA ASP A 54 16.65 13.21 -7.19
C ASP A 54 15.84 12.43 -6.13
N ILE A 55 16.16 11.12 -6.01
CA ILE A 55 15.53 10.17 -5.08
C ILE A 55 16.57 9.18 -4.56
N LYS A 56 16.32 8.60 -3.40
CA LYS A 56 17.10 7.45 -2.91
C LYS A 56 16.72 6.19 -3.68
N VAL A 57 17.72 5.39 -4.05
CA VAL A 57 17.53 4.15 -4.81
C VAL A 57 18.21 2.99 -4.09
N LEU A 58 17.45 1.94 -3.83
CA LEU A 58 17.93 0.65 -3.37
C LEU A 58 17.63 -0.42 -4.42
N ALA A 59 18.65 -1.07 -4.96
CA ALA A 59 18.50 -2.18 -5.91
C ALA A 59 18.62 -3.52 -5.18
N LEU A 60 17.61 -4.37 -5.32
CA LEU A 60 17.64 -5.71 -4.76
C LEU A 60 18.43 -6.67 -5.65
N PRO A 61 19.18 -7.63 -5.09
CA PRO A 61 20.02 -8.55 -5.87
C PRO A 61 19.20 -9.60 -6.65
N HIS A 62 17.94 -9.81 -6.29
CA HIS A 62 16.99 -10.71 -6.95
C HIS A 62 15.56 -10.24 -6.67
N ASN A 63 14.61 -10.70 -7.49
CA ASN A 63 13.20 -10.39 -7.29
C ASN A 63 12.67 -11.12 -6.05
N VAL A 64 12.17 -10.35 -5.07
CA VAL A 64 11.63 -10.84 -3.80
C VAL A 64 10.09 -10.85 -3.79
N GLY A 65 9.47 -10.37 -4.84
CA GLY A 65 8.02 -10.29 -4.99
C GLY A 65 7.41 -9.03 -4.38
N TYR A 66 6.13 -8.83 -4.69
CA TYR A 66 5.38 -7.63 -4.33
C TYR A 66 5.43 -7.29 -2.83
N GLY A 67 5.12 -8.28 -1.97
CA GLY A 67 5.12 -8.10 -0.51
C GLY A 67 6.54 -7.96 0.05
N GLY A 68 7.50 -8.76 -0.44
CA GLY A 68 8.90 -8.69 0.00
C GLY A 68 9.54 -7.34 -0.32
N ASN A 69 9.22 -6.76 -1.48
CA ASN A 69 9.66 -5.41 -1.82
C ASN A 69 9.03 -4.36 -0.89
N GLN A 70 7.73 -4.45 -0.57
CA GLN A 70 7.10 -3.55 0.40
C GLN A 70 7.71 -3.68 1.81
N GLN A 71 8.02 -4.89 2.26
CA GLN A 71 8.73 -5.11 3.53
C GLN A 71 10.05 -4.33 3.56
N THR A 72 10.83 -4.43 2.48
CA THR A 72 12.09 -3.69 2.33
C THR A 72 11.84 -2.17 2.35
N CYS A 73 10.85 -1.69 1.62
CA CYS A 73 10.44 -0.29 1.62
C CYS A 73 10.14 0.25 3.04
N TYR A 74 9.35 -0.49 3.81
CA TYR A 74 8.99 -0.06 5.18
C TYR A 74 10.17 -0.11 6.14
N LEU A 75 11.04 -1.13 6.05
CA LEU A 75 12.28 -1.19 6.84
C LEU A 75 13.18 0.03 6.56
N GLN A 76 13.38 0.37 5.29
CA GLN A 76 14.18 1.52 4.91
C GLN A 76 13.56 2.84 5.39
N ALA A 77 12.25 3.01 5.26
CA ALA A 77 11.57 4.20 5.77
C ALA A 77 11.70 4.35 7.29
N LEU A 78 11.64 3.25 8.05
CA LEU A 78 11.88 3.27 9.49
C LEU A 78 13.33 3.64 9.82
N GLN A 79 14.31 3.16 9.07
CA GLN A 79 15.73 3.58 9.21
C GLN A 79 15.92 5.06 8.92
N GLU A 80 15.17 5.62 7.97
CA GLU A 80 15.14 7.05 7.66
C GLU A 80 14.38 7.89 8.71
N GLN A 81 13.95 7.28 9.80
CA GLN A 81 13.23 7.95 10.88
C GLN A 81 11.91 8.61 10.42
N ALA A 82 11.21 7.99 9.45
CA ALA A 82 9.92 8.47 8.98
C ALA A 82 8.87 8.47 10.11
N ASP A 83 8.11 9.55 10.26
CA ASP A 83 6.92 9.61 11.12
C ASP A 83 5.67 9.15 10.35
N ALA A 84 5.63 9.45 9.05
CA ALA A 84 4.62 8.97 8.12
C ALA A 84 5.29 8.36 6.87
N VAL A 85 4.83 7.18 6.46
CA VAL A 85 5.32 6.45 5.28
C VAL A 85 4.20 6.33 4.28
N VAL A 86 4.42 6.83 3.06
CA VAL A 86 3.45 6.72 1.96
C VAL A 86 3.92 5.65 0.98
N MET A 87 3.09 4.65 0.74
CA MET A 87 3.27 3.65 -0.31
C MET A 87 2.70 4.19 -1.62
N LEU A 88 3.58 4.47 -2.60
CA LEU A 88 3.22 4.96 -3.92
C LEU A 88 3.83 4.06 -5.01
N HIS A 89 2.98 3.34 -5.75
CA HIS A 89 3.45 2.55 -6.88
C HIS A 89 3.86 3.45 -8.06
N PRO A 90 5.03 3.18 -8.69
CA PRO A 90 5.54 4.00 -9.80
C PRO A 90 4.87 3.69 -11.16
N ASP A 91 3.70 3.04 -11.17
CA ASP A 91 2.97 2.63 -12.37
C ASP A 91 2.06 3.73 -12.96
N GLY A 92 2.01 4.89 -12.32
CA GLY A 92 1.23 6.04 -12.75
C GLY A 92 -0.30 5.89 -12.59
N GLN A 93 -0.78 4.86 -11.89
CA GLN A 93 -2.22 4.66 -11.63
C GLN A 93 -2.77 5.65 -10.61
N TYR A 94 -1.99 6.03 -9.61
CA TYR A 94 -2.39 6.94 -8.55
C TYR A 94 -1.90 8.35 -8.77
N GLU A 95 -2.62 9.32 -8.24
CA GLU A 95 -2.29 10.75 -8.28
C GLU A 95 -1.40 11.10 -7.07
N PRO A 96 -0.08 11.39 -7.27
CA PRO A 96 0.81 11.73 -6.16
C PRO A 96 0.39 13.01 -5.43
N GLU A 97 -0.36 13.88 -6.08
CA GLU A 97 -0.82 15.17 -5.55
C GLU A 97 -1.73 15.03 -4.32
N ILE A 98 -2.30 13.85 -4.07
CA ILE A 98 -3.11 13.61 -2.88
C ILE A 98 -2.30 13.21 -1.64
N ILE A 99 -0.96 13.06 -1.73
CA ILE A 99 -0.09 12.74 -0.59
C ILE A 99 -0.40 13.61 0.64
N PRO A 100 -0.61 14.94 0.52
CA PRO A 100 -0.99 15.76 1.66
C PRO A 100 -2.21 15.26 2.43
N ARG A 101 -3.20 14.73 1.72
CA ARG A 101 -4.44 14.20 2.31
C ARG A 101 -4.23 12.84 2.98
N LEU A 102 -3.26 12.05 2.51
CA LEU A 102 -2.90 10.78 3.12
C LEU A 102 -2.10 10.98 4.42
N VAL A 103 -1.17 11.95 4.43
CA VAL A 103 -0.26 12.11 5.58
C VAL A 103 -0.81 13.02 6.67
N ALA A 104 -1.68 13.98 6.36
CA ALA A 104 -2.21 14.92 7.34
C ALA A 104 -2.88 14.23 8.54
N PRO A 105 -3.75 13.19 8.38
CA PRO A 105 -4.35 12.49 9.51
C PRO A 105 -3.33 11.71 10.36
N ILE A 106 -2.21 11.28 9.77
CA ILE A 106 -1.13 10.60 10.50
C ILE A 106 -0.35 11.60 11.32
N LEU A 107 0.09 12.70 10.71
CA LEU A 107 0.88 13.73 11.38
C LEU A 107 0.09 14.47 12.47
N SER A 108 -1.25 14.60 12.33
CA SER A 108 -2.10 15.13 13.39
C SER A 108 -2.41 14.12 14.50
N GLY A 109 -2.01 12.87 14.33
CA GLY A 109 -2.31 11.79 15.25
C GLY A 109 -3.77 11.31 15.21
N GLU A 110 -4.54 11.65 14.18
CA GLU A 110 -5.93 11.20 14.00
C GLU A 110 -6.03 9.77 13.50
N ALA A 111 -5.03 9.31 12.72
CA ALA A 111 -4.99 7.97 12.15
C ALA A 111 -3.59 7.35 12.24
N ASP A 112 -3.53 6.02 12.15
CA ASP A 112 -2.29 5.26 12.04
C ASP A 112 -2.14 4.63 10.66
N PHE A 113 -3.26 4.41 9.97
CA PHE A 113 -3.35 3.88 8.63
C PHE A 113 -4.35 4.72 7.83
N VAL A 114 -3.90 5.28 6.73
CA VAL A 114 -4.77 6.01 5.79
C VAL A 114 -4.78 5.29 4.45
N MET A 115 -5.96 4.98 3.96
CA MET A 115 -6.16 4.31 2.67
C MET A 115 -6.71 5.29 1.64
N GLY A 116 -6.12 5.30 0.44
CA GLY A 116 -6.66 6.02 -0.70
C GLY A 116 -7.74 5.18 -1.38
N SER A 117 -9.02 5.53 -1.22
CA SER A 117 -10.14 4.80 -1.81
C SER A 117 -10.44 5.27 -3.24
N ARG A 118 -10.45 4.32 -4.18
CA ARG A 118 -10.80 4.54 -5.59
C ARG A 118 -12.30 4.48 -5.83
N MET A 119 -13.07 3.95 -4.88
CA MET A 119 -14.49 3.66 -5.09
C MET A 119 -15.34 4.91 -5.31
N ALA A 120 -14.98 6.05 -4.70
CA ALA A 120 -15.65 7.32 -4.91
C ALA A 120 -15.59 7.80 -6.38
N ALA A 121 -14.49 7.47 -7.08
CA ALA A 121 -14.26 7.86 -8.47
C ALA A 121 -14.19 6.65 -9.44
N ALA A 122 -14.61 5.46 -9.02
CA ALA A 122 -14.44 4.21 -9.77
C ALA A 122 -15.14 4.20 -11.15
N ARG A 123 -16.22 4.97 -11.32
CA ARG A 123 -16.91 5.12 -12.61
C ARG A 123 -16.12 6.01 -13.56
N GLU A 124 -15.57 7.09 -13.07
CA GLU A 124 -14.78 8.06 -13.85
C GLU A 124 -13.41 7.48 -14.21
N GLY A 125 -12.84 6.64 -13.35
CA GLY A 125 -11.53 5.99 -13.54
C GLY A 125 -11.53 4.81 -14.51
N GLY A 126 -12.69 4.40 -15.09
CA GLY A 126 -12.78 3.32 -16.07
C GLY A 126 -12.69 1.91 -15.48
N MET A 127 -12.88 1.73 -14.17
CA MET A 127 -12.86 0.41 -13.54
C MET A 127 -13.98 -0.49 -14.09
N PRO A 128 -13.67 -1.71 -14.62
CA PRO A 128 -14.67 -2.65 -15.13
C PRO A 128 -15.73 -3.01 -14.08
N LEU A 129 -16.99 -3.17 -14.53
CA LEU A 129 -18.13 -3.44 -13.64
C LEU A 129 -17.92 -4.67 -12.75
N TRP A 130 -17.40 -5.78 -13.32
CA TRP A 130 -17.14 -7.00 -12.58
C TRP A 130 -16.10 -6.82 -11.47
N LYS A 131 -15.04 -6.00 -11.72
CA LYS A 131 -14.04 -5.64 -10.70
C LYS A 131 -14.69 -4.83 -9.58
N ARG A 132 -15.60 -3.91 -9.91
CA ARG A 132 -16.33 -3.10 -8.91
C ARG A 132 -17.23 -3.95 -8.03
N ILE A 133 -17.97 -4.90 -8.63
CA ILE A 133 -18.85 -5.81 -7.89
C ILE A 133 -18.02 -6.71 -6.97
N GLY A 134 -16.97 -7.34 -7.50
CA GLY A 134 -16.07 -8.20 -6.74
C GLY A 134 -15.38 -7.48 -5.59
N ASN A 135 -14.84 -6.28 -5.86
CA ASN A 135 -14.23 -5.43 -4.84
C ASN A 135 -15.24 -5.10 -3.72
N ARG A 136 -16.46 -4.66 -4.09
CA ARG A 136 -17.48 -4.30 -3.09
C ARG A 136 -17.94 -5.48 -2.24
N ALA A 137 -18.08 -6.67 -2.82
CA ALA A 137 -18.45 -7.87 -2.09
C ALA A 137 -17.36 -8.30 -1.10
N LEU A 138 -16.09 -8.32 -1.55
CA LEU A 138 -14.93 -8.61 -0.69
C LEU A 138 -14.80 -7.56 0.42
N THR A 139 -14.82 -6.27 0.08
CA THR A 139 -14.75 -5.17 1.06
C THR A 139 -15.82 -5.29 2.13
N SER A 140 -17.07 -5.58 1.74
CA SER A 140 -18.18 -5.71 2.71
C SER A 140 -17.95 -6.84 3.71
N MET A 141 -17.42 -7.97 3.24
CA MET A 141 -17.11 -9.12 4.10
C MET A 141 -15.89 -8.85 5.00
N GLU A 142 -14.85 -8.25 4.47
CA GLU A 142 -13.67 -7.89 5.25
C GLU A 142 -14.00 -6.84 6.31
N ASN A 143 -14.81 -5.81 5.98
CA ASN A 143 -15.29 -4.82 6.93
C ASN A 143 -15.97 -5.50 8.15
N ALA A 144 -16.82 -6.50 7.91
CA ALA A 144 -17.47 -7.24 8.98
C ALA A 144 -16.48 -7.99 9.89
N ILE A 145 -15.37 -8.48 9.33
CA ILE A 145 -14.34 -9.23 10.08
C ILE A 145 -13.36 -8.27 10.78
N VAL A 146 -12.97 -7.21 10.09
CA VAL A 146 -12.00 -6.21 10.56
C VAL A 146 -12.66 -5.23 11.53
N GLY A 147 -13.98 -5.04 11.45
CA GLY A 147 -14.73 -4.09 12.29
C GLY A 147 -14.58 -2.65 11.80
N THR A 148 -14.53 -2.45 10.47
CA THR A 148 -14.44 -1.15 9.82
C THR A 148 -15.64 -0.92 8.90
N ASP A 149 -15.80 0.32 8.42
CA ASP A 149 -16.82 0.70 7.42
C ASP A 149 -16.16 1.51 6.29
N LEU A 150 -15.12 0.90 5.68
CA LEU A 150 -14.37 1.50 4.59
C LEU A 150 -15.04 1.19 3.26
N SER A 151 -14.99 2.13 2.32
CA SER A 151 -15.58 1.95 1.00
C SER A 151 -14.78 1.02 0.10
N GLU A 152 -13.46 0.87 0.37
CA GLU A 152 -12.53 0.01 -0.36
C GLU A 152 -11.40 -0.49 0.55
N LEU A 153 -11.05 -1.78 0.46
CA LEU A 153 -9.94 -2.40 1.20
C LEU A 153 -8.79 -2.87 0.31
N HIS A 154 -8.95 -2.79 -1.03
CA HIS A 154 -8.02 -3.36 -2.01
C HIS A 154 -7.23 -2.30 -2.81
N SER A 155 -7.13 -1.08 -2.28
CA SER A 155 -6.27 -0.06 -2.85
C SER A 155 -4.83 -0.23 -2.37
N GLY A 156 -3.85 -0.17 -3.28
CA GLY A 156 -2.43 -0.14 -2.95
C GLY A 156 -1.91 1.23 -2.52
N TYR A 157 -2.72 2.29 -2.62
CA TYR A 157 -2.30 3.63 -2.21
C TYR A 157 -2.59 3.84 -0.73
N ARG A 158 -1.56 3.84 0.07
CA ARG A 158 -1.66 3.77 1.54
C ARG A 158 -0.63 4.67 2.21
N ALA A 159 -0.94 5.12 3.42
CA ALA A 159 0.02 5.74 4.29
C ALA A 159 -0.06 5.13 5.70
N PHE A 160 1.07 5.04 6.37
CA PHE A 160 1.22 4.41 7.68
C PHE A 160 1.98 5.31 8.63
N SER A 161 1.57 5.34 9.90
CA SER A 161 2.37 5.92 10.98
C SER A 161 3.56 5.03 11.31
N ARG A 162 4.65 5.62 11.82
CA ARG A 162 5.76 4.89 12.43
C ARG A 162 5.25 3.90 13.47
N ARG A 163 4.38 4.36 14.37
CA ARG A 163 3.80 3.56 15.45
C ARG A 163 3.16 2.27 14.94
N LEU A 164 2.46 2.33 13.81
CA LEU A 164 1.86 1.15 13.20
C LEU A 164 2.94 0.22 12.66
N LEU A 165 3.89 0.72 11.86
CA LEU A 165 4.93 -0.11 11.26
C LEU A 165 5.82 -0.78 12.29
N GLU A 166 6.11 -0.13 13.43
CA GLU A 166 6.84 -0.73 14.54
C GLU A 166 5.98 -1.71 15.37
N GLY A 167 4.64 -1.52 15.38
CA GLY A 167 3.71 -2.29 16.21
C GLY A 167 3.14 -3.54 15.53
N VAL A 168 3.24 -3.70 14.20
CA VAL A 168 2.74 -4.88 13.48
C VAL A 168 3.88 -5.76 12.99
N PRO A 169 3.76 -7.10 13.06
CA PRO A 169 4.80 -8.02 12.59
C PRO A 169 4.77 -8.17 11.06
N PHE A 170 4.88 -7.06 10.30
CA PHE A 170 4.72 -7.06 8.84
C PHE A 170 5.76 -7.92 8.11
N LEU A 171 6.93 -8.17 8.70
CA LEU A 171 7.96 -9.08 8.16
C LEU A 171 7.53 -10.55 8.14
N ARG A 172 6.42 -10.90 8.81
CA ARG A 172 5.83 -12.24 8.77
C ARG A 172 4.75 -12.37 7.70
N ASN A 173 4.50 -11.31 6.96
CA ASN A 173 3.51 -11.28 5.89
C ASN A 173 4.02 -11.97 4.62
N SER A 174 3.11 -12.21 3.70
CA SER A 174 3.38 -12.92 2.45
C SER A 174 4.14 -12.02 1.46
N ASP A 175 4.95 -12.62 0.59
CA ASP A 175 5.71 -11.88 -0.42
C ASP A 175 4.88 -11.53 -1.68
N ASP A 176 3.61 -11.90 -1.71
CA ASP A 176 2.70 -11.64 -2.81
C ASP A 176 1.66 -10.53 -2.51
N PHE A 177 0.68 -10.34 -3.41
CA PHE A 177 -0.33 -9.27 -3.30
C PHE A 177 -1.22 -9.35 -2.05
N VAL A 178 -1.30 -10.51 -1.39
CA VAL A 178 -2.09 -10.63 -0.16
C VAL A 178 -1.47 -9.89 1.03
N PHE A 179 -0.20 -9.49 0.91
CA PHE A 179 0.49 -8.64 1.88
C PHE A 179 -0.34 -7.43 2.33
N ASP A 180 -0.99 -6.79 1.38
CA ASP A 180 -1.83 -5.62 1.62
C ASP A 180 -3.03 -5.92 2.53
N SER A 181 -3.68 -7.06 2.33
CA SER A 181 -4.79 -7.50 3.19
C SER A 181 -4.28 -7.92 4.58
N GLU A 182 -3.10 -8.52 4.65
CA GLU A 182 -2.47 -8.90 5.92
C GLU A 182 -2.13 -7.67 6.77
N MET A 183 -1.57 -6.62 6.16
CA MET A 183 -1.29 -5.33 6.82
C MET A 183 -2.56 -4.70 7.40
N LEU A 184 -3.65 -4.69 6.62
CA LEU A 184 -4.93 -4.18 7.07
C LEU A 184 -5.48 -4.95 8.27
N MET A 185 -5.47 -6.29 8.19
CA MET A 185 -5.96 -7.17 9.23
C MET A 185 -5.12 -7.08 10.51
N GLN A 186 -3.80 -6.93 10.37
CA GLN A 186 -2.90 -6.67 11.50
C GLN A 186 -3.20 -5.30 12.14
N ALA A 187 -3.33 -4.24 11.34
CA ALA A 187 -3.65 -2.91 11.84
C ALA A 187 -4.94 -2.93 12.69
N SER A 188 -6.02 -3.56 12.17
CA SER A 188 -7.26 -3.72 12.92
C SER A 188 -7.09 -4.60 14.17
N TYR A 189 -6.40 -5.73 14.06
CA TYR A 189 -6.21 -6.65 15.18
C TYR A 189 -5.49 -6.01 16.35
N PHE A 190 -4.46 -5.21 16.07
CA PHE A 190 -3.66 -4.49 17.07
C PHE A 190 -4.29 -3.14 17.50
N GLY A 191 -5.50 -2.81 17.01
CA GLY A 191 -6.26 -1.65 17.44
C GLY A 191 -5.77 -0.31 16.92
N PHE A 192 -5.09 -0.29 15.75
CA PHE A 192 -4.69 0.93 15.08
C PHE A 192 -5.89 1.60 14.39
N ARG A 193 -5.87 2.94 14.35
CA ARG A 193 -6.95 3.73 13.73
C ARG A 193 -6.76 3.78 12.21
N ILE A 194 -7.76 3.28 11.49
CA ILE A 194 -7.79 3.20 10.04
C ILE A 194 -8.83 4.18 9.51
N VAL A 195 -8.44 5.02 8.56
CA VAL A 195 -9.34 5.95 7.86
C VAL A 195 -9.12 5.87 6.36
N GLU A 196 -10.07 6.39 5.58
CA GLU A 196 -9.92 6.49 4.13
C GLU A 196 -10.04 7.92 3.64
N VAL A 197 -9.35 8.21 2.53
CA VAL A 197 -9.48 9.46 1.78
C VAL A 197 -9.76 9.13 0.31
N PRO A 198 -10.61 9.93 -0.39
CA PRO A 198 -10.83 9.71 -1.82
C PRO A 198 -9.53 9.86 -2.62
N ALA A 199 -9.22 8.85 -3.43
CA ALA A 199 -8.08 8.81 -4.34
C ALA A 199 -8.58 8.41 -5.73
N ARG A 200 -8.25 9.20 -6.76
CA ARG A 200 -8.53 8.80 -8.14
C ARG A 200 -7.48 7.80 -8.59
N SER A 201 -7.89 6.85 -9.40
CA SER A 201 -6.99 5.96 -10.12
C SER A 201 -7.31 5.99 -11.60
N ARG A 202 -6.27 5.98 -12.41
CA ARG A 202 -6.37 5.95 -13.87
C ARG A 202 -6.11 4.54 -14.37
N TYR A 203 -7.06 3.97 -15.11
CA TYR A 203 -6.89 2.69 -15.79
C TYR A 203 -6.55 2.97 -17.25
N PHE A 204 -5.33 2.67 -17.65
CA PHE A 204 -4.86 2.76 -19.04
C PHE A 204 -4.16 1.46 -19.45
N ALA A 205 -3.95 1.26 -20.74
CA ALA A 205 -3.49 -0.03 -21.29
C ALA A 205 -2.11 -0.48 -20.74
N ASP A 206 -1.23 0.47 -20.41
CA ASP A 206 0.11 0.19 -19.86
C ASP A 206 0.12 0.08 -18.32
N ALA A 207 -1.02 0.31 -17.65
CA ALA A 207 -1.12 0.17 -16.21
C ALA A 207 -1.10 -1.31 -15.80
N SER A 208 -0.41 -1.64 -14.73
CA SER A 208 -0.39 -2.99 -14.17
C SER A 208 -1.81 -3.42 -13.78
N SER A 209 -2.51 -4.15 -14.66
CA SER A 209 -3.83 -4.68 -14.37
C SER A 209 -3.75 -6.18 -14.11
N VAL A 210 -4.14 -6.56 -12.90
CA VAL A 210 -4.27 -7.96 -12.52
C VAL A 210 -5.37 -8.60 -13.37
N ASP A 211 -5.06 -9.72 -14.03
CA ASP A 211 -6.03 -10.49 -14.81
C ASP A 211 -7.09 -11.18 -13.92
N LEU A 212 -8.14 -11.73 -14.52
CA LEU A 212 -9.24 -12.37 -13.80
C LEU A 212 -8.75 -13.54 -12.93
N ARG A 213 -7.83 -14.37 -13.44
CA ARG A 213 -7.30 -15.54 -12.72
C ARG A 213 -6.55 -15.10 -11.47
N THR A 214 -5.65 -14.14 -11.61
CA THR A 214 -4.88 -13.57 -10.50
C THR A 214 -5.80 -12.87 -9.50
N SER A 215 -6.86 -12.18 -9.98
CA SER A 215 -7.87 -11.55 -9.11
C SER A 215 -8.62 -12.58 -8.27
N VAL A 216 -9.00 -13.74 -8.85
CA VAL A 216 -9.66 -14.83 -8.11
C VAL A 216 -8.71 -15.44 -7.08
N VAL A 217 -7.45 -15.71 -7.45
CA VAL A 217 -6.44 -16.24 -6.52
C VAL A 217 -6.21 -15.27 -5.36
N TYR A 218 -6.09 -13.98 -5.66
CA TYR A 218 -5.99 -12.93 -4.65
C TYR A 218 -7.20 -12.95 -3.69
N GLY A 219 -8.42 -12.96 -4.24
CA GLY A 219 -9.64 -13.02 -3.44
C GLY A 219 -9.69 -14.23 -2.49
N VAL A 220 -9.35 -15.43 -2.98
CA VAL A 220 -9.31 -16.65 -2.16
C VAL A 220 -8.25 -16.53 -1.05
N LYS A 221 -7.06 -16.01 -1.36
CA LYS A 221 -6.00 -15.81 -0.36
C LYS A 221 -6.41 -14.77 0.70
N THR A 222 -7.06 -13.69 0.27
CA THR A 222 -7.61 -12.66 1.19
C THR A 222 -8.62 -13.27 2.16
N LEU A 223 -9.57 -14.08 1.65
CA LEU A 223 -10.52 -14.81 2.48
C LEU A 223 -9.84 -15.77 3.47
N TRP A 224 -8.76 -16.41 3.03
CA TRP A 224 -7.99 -17.29 3.91
C TRP A 224 -7.33 -16.51 5.05
N VAL A 225 -6.77 -15.31 4.78
CA VAL A 225 -6.20 -14.44 5.83
C VAL A 225 -7.30 -13.98 6.79
N ALA A 226 -8.46 -13.58 6.27
CA ALA A 226 -9.62 -13.19 7.07
C ALA A 226 -10.10 -14.34 7.99
N LEU A 227 -10.23 -15.55 7.44
CA LEU A 227 -10.56 -16.75 8.22
C LEU A 227 -9.51 -17.03 9.30
N ARG A 228 -8.22 -16.90 8.96
CA ARG A 228 -7.12 -17.08 9.91
C ARG A 228 -7.20 -16.08 11.07
N LEU A 229 -7.58 -14.82 10.79
CA LEU A 229 -7.80 -13.82 11.82
C LEU A 229 -8.97 -14.21 12.75
N VAL A 230 -10.10 -14.64 12.19
CA VAL A 230 -11.26 -15.10 12.99
C VAL A 230 -10.89 -16.27 13.88
N LEU A 231 -10.20 -17.28 13.33
CA LEU A 231 -9.75 -18.46 14.09
C LEU A 231 -8.72 -18.10 15.16
N HIS A 232 -7.87 -17.10 14.90
CA HIS A 232 -6.92 -16.60 15.89
C HIS A 232 -7.62 -15.86 17.03
N ARG A 233 -8.58 -14.96 16.71
CA ARG A 233 -9.39 -14.23 17.71
C ARG A 233 -10.22 -15.17 18.60
N SER A 234 -10.72 -16.26 18.02
CA SER A 234 -11.51 -17.27 18.77
C SER A 234 -10.65 -18.27 19.58
N GLY A 235 -9.31 -18.18 19.46
CA GLY A 235 -8.39 -19.07 20.18
C GLY A 235 -8.19 -20.46 19.55
N PHE A 236 -8.87 -20.78 18.43
CA PHE A 236 -8.72 -22.08 17.74
C PHE A 236 -7.32 -22.30 17.16
N ILE A 237 -6.66 -21.23 16.71
CA ILE A 237 -5.28 -21.29 16.21
C ILE A 237 -4.43 -20.17 16.79
N ARG A 238 -3.11 -20.36 16.82
CA ARG A 238 -2.15 -19.32 17.14
C ARG A 238 -1.36 -18.96 15.87
N SER A 239 -1.76 -17.87 15.19
CA SER A 239 -1.06 -17.38 14.00
C SER A 239 0.05 -16.41 14.37
N LYS A 240 1.28 -16.67 13.92
CA LYS A 240 2.44 -15.77 14.13
C LYS A 240 2.24 -14.38 13.52
N LYS A 241 1.34 -14.24 12.54
CA LYS A 241 1.02 -12.96 11.90
C LYS A 241 0.25 -12.00 12.82
N PHE A 242 -0.35 -12.50 13.89
CA PHE A 242 -1.12 -11.74 14.89
C PHE A 242 -0.52 -11.83 16.29
N GLN A 243 0.77 -12.07 16.38
CA GLN A 243 1.54 -12.05 17.62
C GLN A 243 2.61 -10.95 17.50
N PRO A 244 2.88 -10.18 18.57
CA PRO A 244 3.95 -9.17 18.57
C PRO A 244 5.34 -9.78 18.33
#